data_4f219ae9738ca91dd0bddf84f435e50c
#
_entry.id   4f219ae9738ca91dd0bddf84f435e50c
#
_cell.length_a   1.000
_cell.length_b   1.000
_cell.length_c   1.000
_cell.angle_alpha   90.00
_cell.angle_beta   90.00
_cell.angle_gamma   90.00
#
_symmetry.space_group_name_H-M   'P 1'
#
loop_
_entity.id
_entity.type
_entity.pdbx_description
1 polymer ?
#
loop_
_entity_poly.entity_id
_entity_poly.type
_entity_poly.pdbx_seq_one_letter_code
_entity_poly.pdbx_strand_id
1 'polypeptide(L)'
;GIPIILFSGPRIEIKPYIKFSGIFKILKSIYNVFKNKKAMPYIIGYGGHTYELFGYRSWTFACVVFLSSTYNVYLSNIFIANFLAIIGLTGIFSSIIGAQYCIGKNRPLIISYMGLICFFGSIITAFSFWINLYLALLFIFIYNILIIMDSGSLTTGTVLNGSSQDRGSRLALHSIIGFLGGALGGPIVCLLYTSPSPRDP
;
A
#
# COMPACT_ATOMS: atom_id res chain seq x y z
N GLY A 1 -11.44 -5.68 35.22
CA GLY A 1 -11.45 -4.23 35.15
C GLY A 1 -10.24 -3.76 34.37
N ILE A 2 -10.45 -3.27 33.14
CA ILE A 2 -9.40 -2.62 32.32
C ILE A 2 -9.29 -1.19 32.86
N PRO A 3 -8.11 -0.71 33.31
CA PRO A 3 -7.95 0.68 33.71
C PRO A 3 -8.05 1.56 32.46
N ILE A 4 -9.09 2.39 32.36
CA ILE A 4 -9.18 3.47 31.41
C ILE A 4 -8.13 4.49 31.84
N ILE A 5 -7.01 4.54 31.12
CA ILE A 5 -6.04 5.62 31.26
C ILE A 5 -6.68 6.87 30.67
N LEU A 6 -7.21 7.71 31.54
CA LEU A 6 -7.63 9.06 31.21
C LEU A 6 -6.38 9.86 30.86
N PHE A 7 -6.06 9.96 29.59
CA PHE A 7 -5.13 10.95 29.08
C PHE A 7 -5.76 12.33 29.29
N SER A 8 -5.37 13.00 30.36
CA SER A 8 -5.62 14.43 30.54
C SER A 8 -4.66 15.22 29.64
N GLY A 9 -4.81 15.03 28.33
CA GLY A 9 -4.22 15.93 27.34
C GLY A 9 -4.92 17.30 27.40
N PRO A 10 -4.27 18.39 26.98
CA PRO A 10 -4.92 19.69 26.91
C PRO A 10 -6.22 19.54 26.12
N ARG A 11 -7.34 20.04 26.68
CA ARG A 11 -8.64 20.03 26.00
C ARG A 11 -8.48 20.73 24.68
N ILE A 12 -8.45 19.95 23.60
CA ILE A 12 -8.55 20.50 22.25
C ILE A 12 -9.97 21.05 22.15
N GLU A 13 -10.11 22.38 22.22
CA GLU A 13 -11.35 23.04 21.84
C GLU A 13 -11.64 22.66 20.39
N ILE A 14 -12.47 21.66 20.17
CA ILE A 14 -13.01 21.34 18.87
C ILE A 14 -13.95 22.50 18.54
N LYS A 15 -13.47 23.49 17.80
CA LYS A 15 -14.33 24.53 17.23
C LYS A 15 -15.21 23.86 16.17
N PRO A 16 -16.50 23.59 16.47
CA PRO A 16 -17.38 23.04 15.47
C PRO A 16 -17.72 24.17 14.49
N TYR A 17 -17.62 23.89 13.25
CA TYR A 17 -18.16 24.62 12.13
C TYR A 17 -17.15 24.94 11.03
N ILE A 18 -17.10 24.04 10.04
CA ILE A 18 -16.53 24.38 8.74
C ILE A 18 -17.55 25.28 8.04
N LYS A 19 -17.36 26.60 8.12
CA LYS A 19 -18.11 27.53 7.26
C LYS A 19 -17.90 27.12 5.80
N PHE A 20 -18.90 27.30 4.96
CA PHE A 20 -18.81 27.04 3.49
C PHE A 20 -17.58 27.68 2.84
N SER A 21 -17.14 28.84 3.38
CA SER A 21 -15.86 29.48 3.03
C SER A 21 -14.61 28.63 3.36
N GLY A 22 -14.74 27.63 4.25
CA GLY A 22 -13.63 26.72 4.60
C GLY A 22 -13.37 25.68 3.52
N ILE A 23 -14.40 25.21 2.81
CA ILE A 23 -14.27 24.23 1.73
C ILE A 23 -13.42 24.79 0.58
N PHE A 24 -13.69 26.03 0.16
CA PHE A 24 -12.88 26.71 -0.86
C PHE A 24 -11.42 26.86 -0.44
N LYS A 25 -11.15 27.13 0.84
CA LYS A 25 -9.77 27.19 1.36
C LYS A 25 -9.10 25.83 1.30
N ILE A 26 -9.82 24.75 1.64
CA ILE A 26 -9.31 23.37 1.57
C ILE A 26 -9.01 22.99 0.12
N LEU A 27 -9.93 23.22 -0.81
CA LEU A 27 -9.73 22.95 -2.23
C LEU A 27 -8.54 23.74 -2.80
N LYS A 28 -8.44 25.01 -2.47
CA LYS A 28 -7.30 25.85 -2.86
C LYS A 28 -5.99 25.33 -2.27
N SER A 29 -6.01 24.87 -1.02
CA SER A 29 -4.81 24.29 -0.38
C SER A 29 -4.41 22.97 -1.04
N ILE A 30 -5.37 22.09 -1.36
CA ILE A 30 -5.12 20.85 -2.12
C ILE A 30 -4.54 21.18 -3.50
N TYR A 31 -5.12 22.15 -4.21
CA TYR A 31 -4.61 22.62 -5.51
C TYR A 31 -3.16 23.10 -5.42
N ASN A 32 -2.81 23.82 -4.36
CA ASN A 32 -1.43 24.27 -4.14
C ASN A 32 -0.46 23.11 -3.91
N VAL A 33 -0.93 22.00 -3.32
CA VAL A 33 -0.12 20.80 -3.13
C VAL A 33 0.27 20.18 -4.47
N PHE A 34 -0.60 20.18 -5.49
CA PHE A 34 -0.26 19.72 -6.84
C PHE A 34 0.92 20.48 -7.46
N LYS A 35 1.15 21.72 -7.06
CA LYS A 35 2.29 22.53 -7.51
C LYS A 35 3.58 22.23 -6.73
N ASN A 36 3.49 21.49 -5.63
CA ASN A 36 4.65 21.15 -4.81
C ASN A 36 5.45 20.01 -5.42
N LYS A 37 6.43 20.35 -6.25
CA LYS A 37 7.31 19.39 -6.95
C LYS A 37 8.11 18.47 -6.01
N LYS A 38 8.26 18.83 -4.72
CA LYS A 38 8.98 18.01 -3.74
C LYS A 38 8.09 16.96 -3.08
N ALA A 39 6.82 17.26 -2.85
CA ALA A 39 5.85 16.33 -2.24
C ALA A 39 5.17 15.41 -3.27
N MET A 40 4.89 15.91 -4.47
CA MET A 40 4.13 15.19 -5.50
C MET A 40 4.72 13.83 -5.88
N PRO A 41 6.04 13.65 -6.05
CA PRO A 41 6.59 12.32 -6.34
C PRO A 41 6.25 11.27 -5.29
N TYR A 42 6.22 11.64 -4.00
CA TYR A 42 5.83 10.74 -2.92
C TYR A 42 4.33 10.42 -2.94
N ILE A 43 3.50 11.41 -3.28
CA ILE A 43 2.04 11.25 -3.38
C ILE A 43 1.68 10.33 -4.54
N ILE A 44 2.28 10.54 -5.71
CA ILE A 44 2.08 9.69 -6.90
C ILE A 44 2.64 8.30 -6.66
N GLY A 45 3.85 8.20 -6.09
CA GLY A 45 4.47 6.93 -5.73
C GLY A 45 3.59 6.11 -4.79
N TYR A 46 2.92 6.76 -3.84
CA TYR A 46 1.97 6.08 -2.96
C TYR A 46 0.73 5.56 -3.70
N GLY A 47 0.25 6.27 -4.71
CA GLY A 47 -0.82 5.76 -5.58
C GLY A 47 -0.41 4.49 -6.32
N GLY A 48 0.81 4.44 -6.87
CA GLY A 48 1.38 3.24 -7.49
C GLY A 48 1.56 2.09 -6.49
N HIS A 49 2.11 2.40 -5.31
CA HIS A 49 2.24 1.45 -4.20
C HIS A 49 0.90 0.81 -3.81
N THR A 50 -0.14 1.61 -3.62
CA THR A 50 -1.47 1.09 -3.23
C THR A 50 -2.14 0.33 -4.36
N TYR A 51 -1.93 0.73 -5.62
CA TYR A 51 -2.38 -0.03 -6.79
C TYR A 51 -1.80 -1.45 -6.77
N GLU A 52 -0.49 -1.58 -6.61
CA GLU A 52 0.21 -2.87 -6.53
C GLU A 52 -0.25 -3.68 -5.31
N LEU A 53 -0.30 -3.07 -4.13
CA LEU A 53 -0.70 -3.71 -2.89
C LEU A 53 -2.12 -4.28 -2.95
N PHE A 54 -3.08 -3.49 -3.43
CA PHE A 54 -4.47 -3.93 -3.50
C PHE A 54 -4.70 -4.92 -4.65
N GLY A 55 -4.01 -4.77 -5.78
CA GLY A 55 -3.97 -5.78 -6.83
C GLY A 55 -3.47 -7.12 -6.29
N TYR A 56 -2.32 -7.13 -5.62
CA TYR A 56 -1.77 -8.30 -4.97
C TYR A 56 -2.75 -8.92 -3.95
N ARG A 57 -3.26 -8.14 -2.99
CA ARG A 57 -4.13 -8.65 -1.91
C ARG A 57 -5.45 -9.20 -2.42
N SER A 58 -6.04 -8.58 -3.42
CA SER A 58 -7.33 -9.02 -3.97
C SER A 58 -7.27 -10.42 -4.58
N TRP A 59 -6.11 -10.81 -5.11
CA TRP A 59 -5.97 -12.05 -5.87
C TRP A 59 -5.15 -13.13 -5.16
N THR A 60 -4.42 -12.78 -4.09
CA THR A 60 -3.55 -13.76 -3.43
C THR A 60 -4.29 -14.97 -2.91
N PHE A 61 -5.52 -14.81 -2.36
CA PHE A 61 -6.33 -15.95 -1.90
C PHE A 61 -6.64 -16.90 -3.05
N ALA A 62 -7.19 -16.37 -4.14
CA ALA A 62 -7.53 -17.17 -5.32
C ALA A 62 -6.28 -17.83 -5.95
N CYS A 63 -5.16 -17.11 -5.98
CA CYS A 63 -3.88 -17.62 -6.46
C CYS A 63 -3.41 -18.82 -5.62
N VAL A 64 -3.45 -18.74 -4.29
CA VAL A 64 -3.05 -19.85 -3.41
C VAL A 64 -3.97 -21.05 -3.57
N VAL A 65 -5.29 -20.85 -3.71
CA VAL A 65 -6.25 -21.92 -3.99
C VAL A 65 -5.93 -22.59 -5.34
N PHE A 66 -5.68 -21.82 -6.36
CA PHE A 66 -5.30 -22.31 -7.69
C PHE A 66 -4.01 -23.14 -7.64
N LEU A 67 -2.97 -22.64 -6.98
CA LEU A 67 -1.71 -23.37 -6.82
C LEU A 67 -1.87 -24.66 -6.03
N SER A 68 -2.67 -24.64 -4.95
CA SER A 68 -3.01 -25.83 -4.17
C SER A 68 -3.64 -26.92 -5.06
N SER A 69 -4.59 -26.53 -5.91
CA SER A 69 -5.22 -27.42 -6.88
C SER A 69 -4.24 -27.94 -7.94
N THR A 70 -3.42 -27.05 -8.50
CA THR A 70 -2.43 -27.39 -9.55
C THR A 70 -1.41 -28.43 -9.06
N TYR A 71 -0.98 -28.31 -7.82
CA TYR A 71 -0.01 -29.23 -7.22
C TYR A 71 -0.66 -30.44 -6.50
N ASN A 72 -1.99 -30.58 -6.56
CA ASN A 72 -2.74 -31.63 -5.87
C ASN A 72 -2.45 -31.70 -4.36
N VAL A 73 -2.20 -30.55 -3.72
CA VAL A 73 -1.97 -30.42 -2.28
C VAL A 73 -3.17 -29.75 -1.65
N TYR A 74 -3.88 -30.44 -0.79
CA TYR A 74 -5.04 -29.87 -0.09
C TYR A 74 -4.60 -28.85 0.97
N LEU A 75 -4.99 -27.60 0.78
CA LEU A 75 -4.89 -26.54 1.77
C LEU A 75 -6.29 -26.12 2.21
N SER A 76 -6.59 -26.22 3.51
CA SER A 76 -7.89 -25.77 4.00
C SER A 76 -8.03 -24.24 3.86
N ASN A 77 -9.26 -23.76 3.66
CA ASN A 77 -9.54 -22.32 3.60
C ASN A 77 -9.10 -21.59 4.86
N ILE A 78 -9.16 -22.25 6.02
CA ILE A 78 -8.68 -21.71 7.30
C ILE A 78 -7.17 -21.52 7.28
N PHE A 79 -6.41 -22.47 6.74
CA PHE A 79 -4.97 -22.34 6.59
C PHE A 79 -4.62 -21.14 5.69
N ILE A 80 -5.29 -21.03 4.53
CA ILE A 80 -5.05 -19.94 3.58
C ILE A 80 -5.39 -18.60 4.22
N ALA A 81 -6.53 -18.48 4.91
CA ALA A 81 -6.92 -17.26 5.60
C ALA A 81 -5.93 -16.86 6.70
N ASN A 82 -5.44 -17.81 7.51
CA ASN A 82 -4.44 -17.56 8.53
C ASN A 82 -3.09 -17.14 7.92
N PHE A 83 -2.68 -17.79 6.83
CA PHE A 83 -1.47 -17.42 6.09
C PHE A 83 -1.54 -15.97 5.61
N LEU A 84 -2.67 -15.55 5.02
CA LEU A 84 -2.87 -14.18 4.57
C LEU A 84 -2.97 -13.17 5.73
N ALA A 85 -3.54 -13.57 6.86
CA ALA A 85 -3.55 -12.73 8.06
C ALA A 85 -2.13 -12.47 8.59
N ILE A 86 -1.29 -13.51 8.65
CA ILE A 86 0.12 -13.39 9.05
C ILE A 86 0.87 -12.48 8.08
N ILE A 87 0.69 -12.69 6.78
CA ILE A 87 1.24 -11.82 5.73
C ILE A 87 0.83 -10.37 5.97
N GLY A 88 -0.45 -10.10 6.25
CA GLY A 88 -0.95 -8.76 6.53
C GLY A 88 -0.28 -8.11 7.74
N LEU A 89 -0.08 -8.86 8.81
CA LEU A 89 0.57 -8.39 10.03
C LEU A 89 2.05 -8.05 9.81
N THR A 90 2.78 -8.87 9.05
CA THR A 90 4.20 -8.59 8.75
C THR A 90 4.39 -7.30 7.96
N GLY A 91 3.39 -6.88 7.20
CA GLY A 91 3.42 -5.60 6.49
C GLY A 91 3.59 -4.38 7.40
N ILE A 92 3.05 -4.42 8.63
CA ILE A 92 3.20 -3.34 9.60
C ILE A 92 4.68 -3.15 9.94
N PHE A 93 5.38 -4.25 10.26
CA PHE A 93 6.80 -4.22 10.59
C PHE A 93 7.65 -3.80 9.38
N SER A 94 7.33 -4.31 8.18
CA SER A 94 8.01 -3.95 6.94
C SER A 94 7.94 -2.45 6.66
N SER A 95 6.76 -1.85 6.78
CA SER A 95 6.57 -0.39 6.60
C SER A 95 7.38 0.44 7.59
N ILE A 96 7.43 0.02 8.86
CA ILE A 96 8.21 0.71 9.90
C ILE A 96 9.69 0.61 9.59
N ILE A 97 10.20 -0.58 9.29
CA ILE A 97 11.61 -0.82 8.98
C ILE A 97 12.02 0.01 7.75
N GLY A 98 11.23 -0.01 6.69
CA GLY A 98 11.49 0.77 5.48
C GLY A 98 11.52 2.28 5.74
N ALA A 99 10.61 2.79 6.57
CA ALA A 99 10.60 4.20 6.96
C ALA A 99 11.83 4.58 7.77
N GLN A 100 12.22 3.73 8.74
CA GLN A 100 13.41 3.95 9.57
C GLN A 100 14.70 3.90 8.76
N TYR A 101 14.79 2.98 7.79
CA TYR A 101 15.97 2.85 6.93
C TYR A 101 16.24 4.12 6.10
N CYS A 102 15.22 4.92 5.82
CA CYS A 102 15.33 6.18 5.10
C CYS A 102 15.75 7.38 5.96
N ILE A 103 15.83 7.24 7.31
CA ILE A 103 16.20 8.35 8.19
C ILE A 103 17.68 8.72 7.96
N GLY A 104 17.93 10.01 7.78
CA GLY A 104 19.27 10.55 7.56
C GLY A 104 19.91 10.20 6.20
N LYS A 105 19.17 9.57 5.29
CA LYS A 105 19.65 9.15 3.97
C LYS A 105 18.89 9.83 2.84
N ASN A 106 19.36 9.63 1.60
CA ASN A 106 18.67 10.08 0.39
C ASN A 106 17.40 9.24 0.17
N ARG A 107 16.28 9.69 0.76
CA ARG A 107 14.99 9.00 0.75
C ARG A 107 14.49 8.65 -0.66
N PRO A 108 14.47 9.56 -1.66
CA PRO A 108 14.05 9.22 -3.01
C PRO A 108 14.85 8.07 -3.62
N LEU A 109 16.16 8.09 -3.45
CA LEU A 109 17.04 7.05 -3.97
C LEU A 109 16.75 5.68 -3.33
N ILE A 110 16.54 5.65 -2.00
CA ILE A 110 16.23 4.41 -1.28
C ILE A 110 14.87 3.86 -1.71
N ILE A 111 13.84 4.71 -1.84
CA ILE A 111 12.52 4.28 -2.35
C ILE A 111 12.65 3.70 -3.75
N SER A 112 13.47 4.31 -4.62
CA SER A 112 13.72 3.76 -5.97
C SER A 112 14.38 2.37 -5.92
N TYR A 113 15.32 2.14 -5.01
CA TYR A 113 15.89 0.81 -4.81
C TYR A 113 14.89 -0.19 -4.24
N MET A 114 14.03 0.22 -3.29
CA MET A 114 12.94 -0.62 -2.79
C MET A 114 12.00 -1.03 -3.93
N GLY A 115 11.63 -0.09 -4.79
CA GLY A 115 10.80 -0.38 -5.97
C GLY A 115 11.47 -1.33 -6.95
N LEU A 116 12.79 -1.18 -7.21
CA LEU A 116 13.55 -2.11 -8.04
C LEU A 116 13.58 -3.53 -7.44
N ILE A 117 13.84 -3.64 -6.15
CA ILE A 117 13.85 -4.93 -5.44
C ILE A 117 12.45 -5.55 -5.48
N CYS A 118 11.39 -4.75 -5.30
CA CYS A 118 10.02 -5.20 -5.41
C CYS A 118 9.71 -5.72 -6.83
N PHE A 119 10.13 -5.00 -7.86
CA PHE A 119 9.98 -5.42 -9.27
C PHE A 119 10.63 -6.78 -9.53
N PHE A 120 11.89 -6.97 -9.15
CA PHE A 120 12.55 -8.28 -9.30
C PHE A 120 11.92 -9.35 -8.40
N GLY A 121 11.47 -8.97 -7.21
CA GLY A 121 10.74 -9.85 -6.31
C GLY A 121 9.44 -10.38 -6.93
N SER A 122 8.69 -9.55 -7.67
CA SER A 122 7.49 -9.99 -8.38
C SER A 122 7.80 -11.03 -9.46
N ILE A 123 8.87 -10.84 -10.22
CA ILE A 123 9.33 -11.77 -11.25
C ILE A 123 9.71 -13.13 -10.61
N ILE A 124 10.51 -13.10 -9.55
CA ILE A 124 10.92 -14.32 -8.83
C ILE A 124 9.70 -15.04 -8.26
N THR A 125 8.74 -14.29 -7.70
CA THR A 125 7.49 -14.86 -7.19
C THR A 125 6.71 -15.55 -8.30
N ALA A 126 6.58 -14.93 -9.47
CA ALA A 126 5.91 -15.54 -10.62
C ALA A 126 6.61 -16.83 -11.07
N PHE A 127 7.95 -16.84 -11.17
CA PHE A 127 8.70 -18.05 -11.53
C PHE A 127 8.57 -19.16 -10.49
N SER A 128 8.47 -18.82 -9.19
CA SER A 128 8.30 -19.83 -8.13
C SER A 128 7.01 -20.67 -8.28
N PHE A 129 5.98 -20.12 -8.95
CA PHE A 129 4.71 -20.82 -9.22
C PHE A 129 4.87 -22.05 -10.13
N TRP A 130 5.96 -22.11 -10.90
CA TRP A 130 6.25 -23.22 -11.78
C TRP A 130 7.13 -24.31 -11.13
N ILE A 131 7.66 -24.07 -9.93
CA ILE A 131 8.61 -24.97 -9.29
C ILE A 131 7.90 -25.90 -8.30
N ASN A 132 7.29 -25.35 -7.26
CA ASN A 132 6.46 -26.07 -6.30
C ASN A 132 5.64 -25.13 -5.41
N LEU A 133 4.60 -25.66 -4.78
CA LEU A 133 3.68 -24.91 -3.93
C LEU A 133 4.37 -24.21 -2.74
N TYR A 134 5.27 -24.89 -2.04
CA TYR A 134 5.87 -24.35 -0.82
C TYR A 134 6.80 -23.17 -1.14
N LEU A 135 7.52 -23.28 -2.24
CA LEU A 135 8.38 -22.19 -2.73
C LEU A 135 7.51 -21.00 -3.18
N ALA A 136 6.39 -21.26 -3.83
CA ALA A 136 5.43 -20.22 -4.20
C ALA A 136 4.87 -19.50 -2.98
N LEU A 137 4.46 -20.21 -1.94
CA LEU A 137 3.99 -19.61 -0.67
C LEU A 137 5.07 -18.78 0.00
N LEU A 138 6.31 -19.26 0.00
CA LEU A 138 7.45 -18.53 0.57
C LEU A 138 7.67 -17.20 -0.18
N PHE A 139 7.67 -17.22 -1.52
CA PHE A 139 7.89 -16.00 -2.31
C PHE A 139 6.68 -15.07 -2.30
N ILE A 140 5.44 -15.56 -2.21
CA ILE A 140 4.26 -14.77 -1.92
C ILE A 140 4.45 -14.00 -0.60
N PHE A 141 4.91 -14.66 0.45
CA PHE A 141 5.18 -14.03 1.73
C PHE A 141 6.29 -12.96 1.65
N ILE A 142 7.42 -13.28 1.03
CA ILE A 142 8.55 -12.34 0.83
C ILE A 142 8.09 -11.13 0.00
N TYR A 143 7.35 -11.37 -1.06
CA TYR A 143 6.87 -10.30 -1.94
C TYR A 143 5.96 -9.31 -1.21
N ASN A 144 5.08 -9.79 -0.29
CA ASN A 144 4.30 -8.89 0.56
C ASN A 144 5.18 -7.96 1.41
N ILE A 145 6.29 -8.48 1.95
CA ILE A 145 7.24 -7.66 2.72
C ILE A 145 7.84 -6.57 1.82
N LEU A 146 8.24 -6.93 0.60
CA LEU A 146 8.84 -6.01 -0.36
C LEU A 146 7.87 -4.91 -0.81
N ILE A 147 6.61 -5.27 -1.15
CA ILE A 147 5.58 -4.30 -1.53
C ILE A 147 5.40 -3.22 -0.45
N ILE A 148 5.31 -3.62 0.82
CA ILE A 148 4.90 -2.71 1.89
C ILE A 148 6.07 -1.88 2.43
N MET A 149 7.32 -2.25 2.11
CA MET A 149 8.52 -1.64 2.68
C MET A 149 8.63 -0.13 2.41
N ASP A 150 8.18 0.37 1.27
CA ASP A 150 8.26 1.79 0.89
C ASP A 150 7.12 2.65 1.46
N SER A 151 6.01 2.05 1.88
CA SER A 151 4.77 2.72 2.33
C SER A 151 5.02 3.82 3.37
N GLY A 152 5.71 3.48 4.46
CA GLY A 152 6.04 4.44 5.52
C GLY A 152 6.97 5.56 5.06
N SER A 153 7.88 5.24 4.13
CA SER A 153 8.81 6.21 3.53
C SER A 153 8.12 7.19 2.61
N LEU A 154 7.16 6.74 1.80
CA LEU A 154 6.32 7.55 0.92
C LEU A 154 5.46 8.52 1.74
N THR A 155 4.79 8.01 2.79
CA THR A 155 3.99 8.85 3.70
C THR A 155 4.85 9.89 4.41
N THR A 156 6.00 9.50 4.95
CA THR A 156 6.92 10.43 5.62
C THR A 156 7.47 11.46 4.64
N GLY A 157 7.81 11.05 3.41
CA GLY A 157 8.24 11.95 2.35
C GLY A 157 7.18 13.00 2.01
N THR A 158 5.92 12.60 1.94
CA THR A 158 4.78 13.52 1.76
C THR A 158 4.69 14.54 2.89
N VAL A 159 4.85 14.11 4.14
CA VAL A 159 4.76 14.98 5.32
C VAL A 159 5.90 15.98 5.41
N LEU A 160 7.14 15.54 5.14
CA LEU A 160 8.33 16.35 5.33
C LEU A 160 8.56 17.40 4.23
N ASN A 161 7.98 17.21 3.05
CA ASN A 161 8.23 18.08 1.89
C ASN A 161 7.18 19.20 1.72
N GLY A 162 7.11 20.13 2.66
CA GLY A 162 6.26 21.32 2.60
C GLY A 162 6.08 21.99 3.95
N SER A 163 5.26 23.05 3.99
CA SER A 163 5.00 23.82 5.20
C SER A 163 4.15 23.05 6.21
N SER A 164 4.22 23.41 7.49
CA SER A 164 3.34 22.85 8.53
C SER A 164 1.87 23.19 8.26
N GLN A 165 1.59 24.35 7.65
CA GLN A 165 0.23 24.81 7.33
C GLN A 165 -0.45 23.93 6.28
N ASP A 166 0.29 23.40 5.29
CA ASP A 166 -0.24 22.59 4.21
C ASP A 166 -0.18 21.07 4.48
N ARG A 167 0.31 20.68 5.67
CA ARG A 167 0.48 19.26 6.03
C ARG A 167 -0.81 18.44 5.89
N GLY A 168 -1.93 19.00 6.39
CA GLY A 168 -3.23 18.34 6.29
C GLY A 168 -3.67 18.12 4.84
N SER A 169 -3.50 19.14 3.99
CA SER A 169 -3.85 19.06 2.57
C SER A 169 -2.96 18.10 1.79
N ARG A 170 -1.66 18.00 2.14
CA ARG A 170 -0.76 17.00 1.56
C ARG A 170 -1.17 15.58 1.94
N LEU A 171 -1.52 15.34 3.20
CA LEU A 171 -2.01 14.03 3.64
C LEU A 171 -3.37 13.70 3.03
N ALA A 172 -4.25 14.67 2.88
CA ALA A 172 -5.54 14.47 2.21
C ALA A 172 -5.34 14.05 0.75
N LEU A 173 -4.49 14.76 0.00
CA LEU A 173 -4.19 14.41 -1.40
C LEU A 173 -3.48 13.04 -1.49
N HIS A 174 -2.55 12.75 -0.59
CA HIS A 174 -1.88 11.46 -0.48
C HIS A 174 -2.89 10.32 -0.29
N SER A 175 -3.86 10.51 0.61
CA SER A 175 -4.93 9.51 0.83
C SER A 175 -5.84 9.37 -0.38
N ILE A 176 -6.24 10.47 -1.02
CA ILE A 176 -7.09 10.44 -2.24
C ILE A 176 -6.39 9.63 -3.34
N ILE A 177 -5.15 9.95 -3.65
CA ILE A 177 -4.37 9.26 -4.69
C ILE A 177 -4.13 7.79 -4.30
N GLY A 178 -3.85 7.52 -3.02
CA GLY A 178 -3.71 6.16 -2.51
C GLY A 178 -5.00 5.34 -2.66
N PHE A 179 -6.15 5.88 -2.25
CA PHE A 179 -7.44 5.20 -2.43
C PHE A 179 -7.81 4.99 -3.89
N LEU A 180 -7.51 5.94 -4.78
CA LEU A 180 -7.69 5.76 -6.22
C LEU A 180 -6.82 4.62 -6.76
N GLY A 181 -5.54 4.57 -6.38
CA GLY A 181 -4.65 3.46 -6.73
C GLY A 181 -5.19 2.13 -6.25
N GLY A 182 -5.58 2.04 -4.97
CA GLY A 182 -6.15 0.83 -4.39
C GLY A 182 -7.46 0.40 -5.04
N ALA A 183 -8.34 1.35 -5.35
CA ALA A 183 -9.63 1.07 -6.02
C ALA A 183 -9.44 0.52 -7.45
N LEU A 184 -8.36 0.87 -8.12
CA LEU A 184 -8.05 0.39 -9.47
C LEU A 184 -7.31 -0.95 -9.48
N GLY A 185 -6.51 -1.26 -8.44
CA GLY A 185 -5.63 -2.42 -8.42
C GLY A 185 -6.37 -3.74 -8.62
N GLY A 186 -7.38 -4.03 -7.81
CA GLY A 186 -8.16 -5.27 -7.91
C GLY A 186 -8.94 -5.41 -9.22
N PRO A 187 -9.79 -4.43 -9.60
CA PRO A 187 -10.59 -4.50 -10.82
C PRO A 187 -9.77 -4.59 -12.10
N ILE A 188 -8.65 -3.89 -12.23
CA ILE A 188 -7.83 -3.95 -13.45
C ILE A 188 -7.24 -5.34 -13.62
N VAL A 189 -6.73 -5.95 -12.56
CA VAL A 189 -6.27 -7.35 -12.61
C VAL A 189 -7.41 -8.27 -13.02
N CYS A 190 -8.63 -8.07 -12.49
CA CYS A 190 -9.81 -8.82 -12.88
C CYS A 190 -10.10 -8.73 -14.39
N LEU A 191 -10.12 -7.52 -14.92
CA LEU A 191 -10.38 -7.29 -16.34
C LEU A 191 -9.35 -7.95 -17.26
N LEU A 192 -8.08 -8.00 -16.85
CA LEU A 192 -7.02 -8.66 -17.63
C LEU A 192 -7.25 -10.18 -17.75
N TYR A 193 -7.87 -10.82 -16.75
CA TYR A 193 -8.10 -12.27 -16.75
C TYR A 193 -9.51 -12.66 -17.20
N THR A 194 -10.50 -11.75 -17.13
CA THR A 194 -11.90 -12.03 -17.50
C THR A 194 -12.31 -11.43 -18.83
N SER A 195 -11.41 -10.73 -19.52
CA SER A 195 -11.69 -10.23 -20.86
C SER A 195 -11.94 -11.44 -21.80
N PRO A 196 -13.11 -11.53 -22.48
CA PRO A 196 -13.39 -12.64 -23.36
C PRO A 196 -12.31 -12.70 -24.43
N SER A 197 -11.67 -13.87 -24.55
CA SER A 197 -10.75 -14.13 -25.66
C SER A 197 -11.53 -14.01 -26.97
N PRO A 198 -10.99 -13.36 -28.00
CA PRO A 198 -11.62 -13.37 -29.33
C PRO A 198 -11.78 -14.79 -29.94
N ARG A 199 -11.35 -15.81 -29.22
CA ARG A 199 -11.39 -17.23 -29.61
C ARG A 199 -12.46 -18.04 -28.86
N ASP A 200 -13.17 -17.42 -27.92
CA ASP A 200 -14.30 -18.08 -27.28
C ASP A 200 -15.53 -17.91 -28.19
N PRO A 201 -16.14 -18.99 -28.70
CA PRO A 201 -17.29 -18.92 -29.60
C PRO A 201 -18.55 -18.36 -28.97
#